data_bbaa1d674cf85d4b6cc3704af2042dda
#
_entry.id   bbaa1d674cf85d4b6cc3704af2042dda
#
_cell.length_a   1.000
_cell.length_b   1.000
_cell.length_c   1.000
_cell.angle_alpha   90.00
_cell.angle_beta   90.00
_cell.angle_gamma   90.00
#
_symmetry.space_group_name_H-M   'P 1'
#
loop_
_entity.id
_entity.type
_entity.pdbx_description
1 polymer ?
#
loop_
_entity_poly.entity_id
_entity_poly.type
_entity_poly.pdbx_seq_one_letter_code
_entity_poly.pdbx_strand_id
1 'polypeptide(L)'
;TDAPVDTSPVTDTPAISSSSATNSTTSSGSVSSPENLEEYFKEASETYGVDINLLKAIAKQESNFNPSATSSAGAMGVMQLMPSTAKGLGVTNAYDAQQNIMGGAKLMAQNLKKYNGDVSLALAAYNAGGGNVDKYGGIPPFKETQNYVKKVLGYYQNSNA
;
A
#
# COMPACT_ATOMS: atom_id res chain seq x y z
N THR A 1 14.98 2.46 1.69
CA THR A 1 15.24 1.89 1.88
C THR A 1 15.24 0.72 1.47
N ASP A 2 15.25 0.37 1.09
CA ASP A 2 15.21 -0.48 0.79
C ASP A 2 14.95 -1.19 0.04
N ALA A 3 14.72 -1.39 -0.19
CA ALA A 3 14.42 -2.02 -0.78
C ALA A 3 14.49 -2.49 -1.73
N PRO A 4 14.71 -2.83 -2.05
CA PRO A 4 14.78 -3.15 -3.04
C PRO A 4 14.31 -4.03 -3.50
N VAL A 5 14.17 -4.36 -3.57
CA VAL A 5 13.95 -5.02 -3.99
C VAL A 5 13.25 -5.54 -4.51
N ASP A 6 13.06 -5.75 -4.89
CA ASP A 6 12.57 -6.19 -5.50
C ASP A 6 11.83 -6.87 -5.54
N THR A 7 11.52 -7.30 -5.59
CA THR A 7 11.08 -7.96 -5.78
C THR A 7 10.08 -8.25 -5.73
N SER A 8 9.54 -8.44 -5.62
CA SER A 8 8.67 -8.73 -5.63
C SER A 8 7.71 -9.02 -5.73
N PRO A 9 7.40 -9.31 -5.73
CA PRO A 9 6.59 -9.72 -5.82
C PRO A 9 5.56 -9.93 -5.62
N VAL A 10 5.37 -9.91 -5.37
CA VAL A 10 4.48 -9.86 -5.17
C VAL A 10 3.64 -10.42 -5.57
N THR A 11 3.63 -10.76 -5.90
CA THR A 11 2.93 -11.20 -6.45
C THR A 11 2.13 -11.94 -6.07
N ASP A 12 2.06 -12.29 -5.85
CA ASP A 12 1.44 -12.93 -5.65
C ASP A 12 0.50 -13.06 -5.13
N THR A 13 0.36 -13.20 -4.78
CA THR A 13 -0.35 -13.28 -4.20
C THR A 13 -1.47 -13.41 -4.32
N PRO A 14 -1.77 -13.53 -4.63
CA PRO A 14 -2.82 -13.50 -4.92
C PRO A 14 -3.72 -14.15 -4.46
N ALA A 15 -3.66 -14.61 -4.34
CA ALA A 15 -4.34 -15.26 -4.06
C ALA A 15 -5.29 -15.00 -3.37
N ILE A 16 -5.41 -14.87 -3.01
CA ILE A 16 -6.09 -14.67 -2.38
C ILE A 16 -7.19 -14.49 -2.40
N SER A 17 -7.41 -14.52 -2.58
CA SER A 17 -8.28 -14.34 -2.57
C SER A 17 -9.33 -14.34 -2.42
N SER A 18 -9.55 -14.57 -2.49
CA SER A 18 -10.48 -14.66 -2.56
C SER A 18 -11.39 -14.32 -1.86
N SER A 19 -11.51 -14.35 -1.46
CA SER A 19 -12.27 -14.25 -0.91
C SER A 19 -13.04 -13.49 -0.69
N SER A 20 -13.08 -13.16 -0.59
CA SER A 20 -13.69 -12.56 -0.35
C SER A 20 -14.58 -11.98 -0.59
N ALA A 21 -14.62 -11.81 -0.89
CA ALA A 21 -15.29 -11.26 -1.30
C ALA A 21 -16.35 -10.91 -1.00
N THR A 22 -16.73 -10.95 -0.76
CA THR A 22 -17.70 -10.80 -0.56
C THR A 22 -18.30 -9.80 -0.27
N ASN A 23 -18.32 -9.23 -0.09
CA ASN A 23 -18.96 -8.43 0.22
C ASN A 23 -19.36 -7.48 -0.17
N SER A 24 -19.22 -7.11 -0.40
CA SER A 24 -19.51 -6.30 -0.78
C SER A 24 -20.25 -5.44 -0.98
N THR A 25 -20.47 -5.00 -1.17
CA THR A 25 -21.29 -4.40 -1.32
C THR A 25 -21.34 -3.18 -1.42
N THR A 26 -21.20 -2.57 -1.72
CA THR A 26 -21.48 -1.58 -1.83
C THR A 26 -21.08 -0.55 -2.07
N SER A 27 -20.65 0.07 -2.20
CA SER A 27 -20.50 1.01 -2.24
C SER A 27 -20.15 1.83 -3.08
N SER A 28 -20.31 2.38 -3.41
CA SER A 28 -20.44 3.34 -4.24
C SER A 28 -19.31 4.22 -4.38
N GLY A 29 -18.58 4.28 -5.35
CA GLY A 29 -17.55 5.26 -5.58
C GLY A 29 -16.37 5.22 -4.66
N SER A 30 -16.27 4.23 -3.80
CA SER A 30 -15.11 4.14 -2.93
C SER A 30 -14.55 2.73 -2.96
N VAL A 31 -13.27 2.63 -2.63
CA VAL A 31 -12.66 1.31 -2.48
C VAL A 31 -13.26 0.65 -1.27
N SER A 32 -13.82 -0.53 -1.45
CA SER A 32 -14.42 -1.26 -0.35
C SER A 32 -13.35 -1.99 0.44
N SER A 33 -13.42 -1.90 1.75
CA SER A 33 -12.56 -2.66 2.62
C SER A 33 -13.41 -3.49 3.56
N PRO A 34 -12.82 -4.57 4.12
CA PRO A 34 -13.54 -5.32 5.14
C PRO A 34 -13.96 -4.40 6.27
N GLU A 35 -15.17 -4.63 6.76
CA GLU A 35 -15.75 -3.78 7.78
C GLU A 35 -14.85 -3.66 9.01
N ASN A 36 -14.19 -4.75 9.38
CA ASN A 36 -13.35 -4.74 10.57
C ASN A 36 -12.06 -3.93 10.38
N LEU A 37 -11.71 -3.55 9.17
CA LEU A 37 -10.53 -2.72 8.91
C LEU A 37 -10.88 -1.27 8.65
N GLU A 38 -12.13 -0.98 8.44
CA GLU A 38 -12.55 0.36 8.03
C GLU A 38 -12.11 1.43 9.03
N GLU A 39 -12.25 1.16 10.31
CA GLU A 39 -11.87 2.13 11.34
C GLU A 39 -10.37 2.39 11.33
N TYR A 40 -9.57 1.39 11.03
CA TYR A 40 -8.12 1.55 10.99
C TYR A 40 -7.71 2.43 9.82
N PHE A 41 -8.34 2.26 8.66
CA PHE A 41 -8.08 3.13 7.52
C PHE A 41 -8.49 4.56 7.80
N LYS A 42 -9.63 4.72 8.45
CA LYS A 42 -10.13 6.05 8.79
C LYS A 42 -9.18 6.75 9.75
N GLU A 43 -8.78 6.04 10.80
CA GLU A 43 -7.84 6.59 11.79
C GLU A 43 -6.53 6.98 11.12
N ALA A 44 -5.99 6.11 10.28
CA ALA A 44 -4.72 6.35 9.63
C ALA A 44 -4.80 7.55 8.67
N SER A 45 -5.89 7.63 7.93
CA SER A 45 -6.12 8.74 7.01
C SER A 45 -6.16 10.06 7.76
N GLU A 46 -6.87 10.10 8.88
CA GLU A 46 -7.00 11.31 9.68
C GLU A 46 -5.68 11.69 10.34
N THR A 47 -4.95 10.69 10.81
CA THR A 47 -3.69 10.94 11.51
C THR A 47 -2.62 11.50 10.59
N TYR A 48 -2.50 10.96 9.40
CA TYR A 48 -1.39 11.32 8.52
C TYR A 48 -1.81 12.17 7.33
N GLY A 49 -3.09 12.46 7.18
CA GLY A 49 -3.55 13.33 6.11
C GLY A 49 -3.46 12.71 4.73
N VAL A 50 -3.57 11.39 4.63
CA VAL A 50 -3.55 10.69 3.34
C VAL A 50 -4.98 10.27 3.00
N ASP A 51 -5.39 10.48 1.77
CA ASP A 51 -6.73 10.13 1.32
C ASP A 51 -7.01 8.65 1.64
N ILE A 52 -8.13 8.42 2.34
CA ILE A 52 -8.49 7.07 2.76
C ILE A 52 -8.63 6.13 1.56
N ASN A 53 -9.12 6.62 0.43
CA ASN A 53 -9.28 5.79 -0.76
C ASN A 53 -7.95 5.39 -1.34
N LEU A 54 -6.94 6.25 -1.21
CA LEU A 54 -5.59 5.90 -1.65
C LEU A 54 -5.01 4.80 -0.76
N LEU A 55 -5.19 4.91 0.55
CA LEU A 55 -4.72 3.87 1.47
C LEU A 55 -5.38 2.53 1.17
N LYS A 56 -6.69 2.55 0.92
CA LYS A 56 -7.42 1.33 0.60
C LYS A 56 -6.97 0.74 -0.74
N ALA A 57 -6.68 1.60 -1.72
CA ALA A 57 -6.20 1.14 -3.02
C ALA A 57 -4.86 0.43 -2.88
N ILE A 58 -3.98 0.99 -2.06
CA ILE A 58 -2.68 0.36 -1.79
C ILE A 58 -2.90 -1.00 -1.12
N ALA A 59 -3.72 -1.04 -0.08
CA ALA A 59 -3.96 -2.28 0.65
C ALA A 59 -4.58 -3.35 -0.25
N LYS A 60 -5.48 -2.94 -1.13
CA LYS A 60 -6.09 -3.88 -2.07
C LYS A 60 -5.04 -4.49 -2.98
N GLN A 61 -4.15 -3.68 -3.52
CA GLN A 61 -3.11 -4.17 -4.41
C GLN A 61 -2.09 -5.01 -3.65
N GLU A 62 -1.73 -4.59 -2.44
CA GLU A 62 -0.66 -5.26 -1.71
C GLU A 62 -1.06 -6.63 -1.19
N SER A 63 -2.22 -6.74 -0.57
CA SER A 63 -2.60 -7.98 0.10
C SER A 63 -4.06 -8.36 -0.07
N ASN A 64 -4.82 -7.56 -0.79
CA ASN A 64 -6.26 -7.69 -0.86
C ASN A 64 -6.86 -7.68 0.55
N PHE A 65 -6.35 -6.78 1.39
CA PHE A 65 -6.80 -6.54 2.76
C PHE A 65 -6.55 -7.72 3.71
N ASN A 66 -5.53 -8.52 3.44
CA ASN A 66 -5.24 -9.69 4.27
C ASN A 66 -4.16 -9.37 5.31
N PRO A 67 -4.54 -9.31 6.61
CA PRO A 67 -3.55 -8.96 7.66
C PRO A 67 -2.45 -10.00 7.83
N SER A 68 -2.70 -11.23 7.38
CA SER A 68 -1.73 -12.32 7.54
C SER A 68 -0.83 -12.50 6.33
N ALA A 69 -0.97 -11.68 5.30
CA ALA A 69 -0.23 -11.87 4.07
C ALA A 69 1.27 -11.68 4.28
N THR A 70 2.05 -12.56 3.69
CA THR A 70 3.50 -12.45 3.66
C THR A 70 3.95 -12.71 2.23
N SER A 71 4.70 -11.77 1.65
CA SER A 71 5.19 -11.97 0.29
C SER A 71 6.45 -12.83 0.29
N SER A 72 6.83 -13.30 -0.89
CA SER A 72 8.06 -14.08 -1.02
C SER A 72 9.29 -13.26 -0.62
N ALA A 73 9.21 -11.95 -0.72
CA ALA A 73 10.32 -11.07 -0.33
C ALA A 73 10.30 -10.71 1.16
N GLY A 74 9.26 -11.12 1.89
CA GLY A 74 9.18 -10.87 3.32
C GLY A 74 8.34 -9.67 3.71
N ALA A 75 7.63 -9.05 2.76
CA ALA A 75 6.70 -7.97 3.10
C ALA A 75 5.52 -8.56 3.88
N MET A 76 5.03 -7.80 4.85
CA MET A 76 4.07 -8.33 5.82
C MET A 76 2.82 -7.47 5.92
N GLY A 77 1.68 -8.15 6.04
CA GLY A 77 0.43 -7.55 6.49
C GLY A 77 -0.37 -6.85 5.43
N VAL A 78 -1.36 -6.11 5.87
CA VAL A 78 -2.35 -5.46 5.00
C VAL A 78 -1.70 -4.59 3.94
N MET A 79 -0.73 -3.78 4.31
CA MET A 79 -0.09 -2.84 3.39
C MET A 79 1.32 -3.28 3.00
N GLN A 80 1.69 -4.50 3.34
CA GLN A 80 2.93 -5.17 2.92
C GLN A 80 4.17 -4.33 3.21
N LEU A 81 4.47 -4.22 4.49
CA LEU A 81 5.68 -3.51 4.93
C LEU A 81 6.85 -4.47 5.05
N MET A 82 7.98 -4.09 4.50
CA MET A 82 9.20 -4.85 4.68
C MET A 82 9.67 -4.73 6.13
N PRO A 83 10.37 -5.76 6.66
CA PRO A 83 10.75 -5.74 8.07
C PRO A 83 11.51 -4.50 8.51
N SER A 84 12.51 -4.07 7.73
CA SER A 84 13.30 -2.89 8.11
C SER A 84 12.47 -1.62 8.03
N THR A 85 11.56 -1.55 7.04
CA THR A 85 10.68 -0.39 6.91
C THR A 85 9.71 -0.33 8.08
N ALA A 86 9.12 -1.47 8.43
CA ALA A 86 8.19 -1.53 9.56
C ALA A 86 8.88 -1.06 10.84
N LYS A 87 10.10 -1.53 11.06
CA LYS A 87 10.87 -1.14 12.24
C LYS A 87 11.10 0.37 12.26
N GLY A 88 11.51 0.92 11.13
CA GLY A 88 11.77 2.35 11.03
C GLY A 88 10.52 3.20 11.23
N LEU A 89 9.36 2.65 10.97
CA LEU A 89 8.08 3.35 11.14
C LEU A 89 7.52 3.19 12.55
N GLY A 90 8.17 2.39 13.39
CA GLY A 90 7.68 2.15 14.74
C GLY A 90 6.63 1.05 14.83
N VAL A 91 6.53 0.22 13.81
CA VAL A 91 5.60 -0.90 13.78
C VAL A 91 6.26 -2.08 14.49
N THR A 92 5.69 -2.50 15.61
CA THR A 92 6.25 -3.60 16.40
C THR A 92 5.69 -4.95 15.97
N ASN A 93 4.47 -4.98 15.44
CA ASN A 93 3.88 -6.21 14.91
C ASN A 93 3.20 -5.89 13.60
N ALA A 94 3.86 -6.22 12.50
CA ALA A 94 3.35 -5.87 11.16
C ALA A 94 2.13 -6.69 10.77
N TYR A 95 1.82 -7.75 11.50
CA TYR A 95 0.61 -8.54 11.25
C TYR A 95 -0.59 -8.03 12.02
N ASP A 96 -0.38 -7.05 12.90
CA ASP A 96 -1.49 -6.37 13.53
C ASP A 96 -2.03 -5.34 12.54
N ALA A 97 -3.29 -5.50 12.14
CA ALA A 97 -3.85 -4.69 11.07
C ALA A 97 -3.76 -3.20 11.38
N GLN A 98 -4.09 -2.80 12.60
CA GLN A 98 -4.06 -1.38 12.96
C GLN A 98 -2.66 -0.81 12.83
N GLN A 99 -1.66 -1.49 13.40
CA GLN A 99 -0.28 -1.01 13.31
C GLN A 99 0.21 -0.97 11.88
N ASN A 100 -0.13 -1.98 11.10
CA ASN A 100 0.33 -2.07 9.72
C ASN A 100 -0.26 -0.94 8.88
N ILE A 101 -1.55 -0.70 9.02
CA ILE A 101 -2.22 0.35 8.26
C ILE A 101 -1.70 1.71 8.67
N MET A 102 -1.50 1.94 9.97
CA MET A 102 -0.91 3.20 10.44
C MET A 102 0.50 3.40 9.89
N GLY A 103 1.30 2.33 9.90
CA GLY A 103 2.67 2.41 9.36
C GLY A 103 2.68 2.69 7.87
N GLY A 104 1.80 2.01 7.13
CA GLY A 104 1.68 2.24 5.69
C GLY A 104 1.26 3.65 5.37
N ALA A 105 0.31 4.20 6.14
CA ALA A 105 -0.13 5.57 5.95
C ALA A 105 0.99 6.56 6.24
N LYS A 106 1.76 6.30 7.28
CA LYS A 106 2.90 7.16 7.63
C LYS A 106 3.92 7.17 6.51
N LEU A 107 4.24 5.99 5.98
CA LEU A 107 5.18 5.87 4.88
C LEU A 107 4.67 6.61 3.65
N MET A 108 3.40 6.44 3.33
CA MET A 108 2.84 7.12 2.16
C MET A 108 2.82 8.63 2.36
N ALA A 109 2.54 9.10 3.59
CA ALA A 109 2.59 10.53 3.89
C ALA A 109 4.00 11.08 3.68
N GLN A 110 5.00 10.34 4.14
CA GLN A 110 6.40 10.74 3.93
C GLN A 110 6.73 10.82 2.46
N ASN A 111 6.28 9.84 1.68
CA ASN A 111 6.53 9.82 0.24
C ASN A 111 5.84 10.98 -0.46
N LEU A 112 4.59 11.25 -0.10
CA LEU A 112 3.86 12.37 -0.71
C LEU A 112 4.54 13.70 -0.41
N LYS A 113 5.05 13.85 0.80
CA LYS A 113 5.77 15.06 1.15
C LYS A 113 7.06 15.18 0.36
N LYS A 114 7.80 14.09 0.26
CA LYS A 114 9.08 14.09 -0.46
C LYS A 114 8.91 14.45 -1.93
N TYR A 115 7.81 13.99 -2.54
CA TYR A 115 7.61 14.20 -3.97
C TYR A 115 6.54 15.25 -4.25
N ASN A 116 6.33 16.15 -3.31
CA ASN A 116 5.48 17.35 -3.51
C ASN A 116 4.04 17.01 -3.90
N GLY A 117 3.51 15.93 -3.34
CA GLY A 117 2.14 15.53 -3.60
C GLY A 117 1.92 14.71 -4.85
N ASP A 118 3.00 14.35 -5.55
CA ASP A 118 2.88 13.53 -6.75
C ASP A 118 2.57 12.09 -6.34
N VAL A 119 1.32 11.68 -6.52
CA VAL A 119 0.85 10.36 -6.10
C VAL A 119 1.59 9.25 -6.84
N SER A 120 1.82 9.44 -8.13
CA SER A 120 2.51 8.42 -8.93
C SER A 120 3.92 8.14 -8.42
N LEU A 121 4.66 9.21 -8.12
CA LEU A 121 6.02 9.05 -7.59
C LEU A 121 6.00 8.47 -6.18
N ALA A 122 5.03 8.91 -5.37
CA ALA A 122 4.91 8.37 -4.01
C ALA A 122 4.59 6.88 -4.03
N LEU A 123 3.75 6.44 -4.95
CA LEU A 123 3.43 5.02 -5.11
C LEU A 123 4.63 4.24 -5.62
N ALA A 124 5.35 4.80 -6.57
CA ALA A 124 6.56 4.15 -7.07
C ALA A 124 7.58 3.96 -5.95
N ALA A 125 7.72 4.98 -5.09
CA ALA A 125 8.62 4.88 -3.94
C ALA A 125 8.12 3.87 -2.93
N TYR A 126 6.81 3.76 -2.77
CA TYR A 126 6.23 2.77 -1.86
C TYR A 126 6.61 1.35 -2.31
N ASN A 127 6.55 1.09 -3.60
CA ASN A 127 6.83 -0.23 -4.16
C ASN A 127 8.32 -0.50 -4.33
N ALA A 128 9.05 0.45 -4.93
CA ALA A 128 10.45 0.24 -5.32
C ALA A 128 11.46 0.88 -4.38
N GLY A 129 10.99 1.69 -3.44
CA GLY A 129 11.87 2.44 -2.55
C GLY A 129 12.22 3.80 -3.11
N GLY A 130 12.30 4.79 -2.22
CA GLY A 130 12.62 6.17 -2.63
C GLY A 130 13.96 6.29 -3.30
N GLY A 131 14.92 5.45 -2.89
CA GLY A 131 16.25 5.49 -3.51
C GLY A 131 16.21 5.20 -5.00
N ASN A 132 15.36 4.26 -5.41
CA ASN A 132 15.23 3.96 -6.84
C ASN A 132 14.53 5.08 -7.59
N VAL A 133 13.51 5.67 -6.98
CA VAL A 133 12.84 6.80 -7.62
C VAL A 133 13.82 7.94 -7.82
N ASP A 134 14.62 8.23 -6.81
CA ASP A 134 15.61 9.29 -6.90
C ASP A 134 16.67 8.98 -7.96
N LYS A 135 17.11 7.72 -7.99
CA LYS A 135 18.14 7.30 -8.93
C LYS A 135 17.70 7.48 -10.37
N TYR A 136 16.45 7.18 -10.66
CA TYR A 136 15.94 7.28 -12.03
C TYR A 136 15.26 8.60 -12.32
N GLY A 137 15.13 9.46 -11.32
CA GLY A 137 14.49 10.76 -11.52
C GLY A 137 13.02 10.65 -11.84
N GLY A 138 12.37 9.59 -11.40
CA GLY A 138 10.96 9.35 -11.68
C GLY A 138 10.61 7.90 -11.41
N ILE A 139 9.53 7.42 -12.01
CA ILE A 139 9.13 6.03 -11.84
C ILE A 139 10.22 5.15 -12.43
N PRO A 140 10.82 4.27 -11.63
CA PRO A 140 11.90 3.41 -12.15
C PRO A 140 11.40 2.53 -13.30
N PRO A 141 12.29 2.16 -14.23
CA PRO A 141 11.87 1.34 -15.37
C PRO A 141 11.73 -0.14 -15.00
N PHE A 142 11.16 -0.41 -13.87
CA PHE A 142 10.87 -1.76 -13.40
C PHE A 142 9.44 -2.09 -13.80
N LYS A 143 9.27 -3.17 -14.53
CA LYS A 143 7.93 -3.56 -14.97
C LYS A 143 6.98 -3.71 -13.79
N GLU A 144 7.46 -4.31 -12.70
CA GLU A 144 6.64 -4.48 -11.51
C GLU A 144 6.16 -3.13 -10.97
N THR A 145 7.06 -2.17 -10.85
CA THR A 145 6.72 -0.86 -10.28
C THR A 145 5.79 -0.10 -11.19
N GLN A 146 6.04 -0.14 -12.49
CA GLN A 146 5.15 0.53 -13.45
C GLN A 146 3.75 -0.03 -13.40
N ASN A 147 3.63 -1.35 -13.32
CA ASN A 147 2.33 -2.01 -13.20
C ASN A 147 1.67 -1.70 -11.86
N TYR A 148 2.45 -1.68 -10.79
CA TYR A 148 1.95 -1.38 -9.46
C TYR A 148 1.30 0.01 -9.44
N VAL A 149 2.01 1.01 -9.92
CA VAL A 149 1.50 2.38 -9.94
C VAL A 149 0.21 2.45 -10.74
N LYS A 150 0.22 1.82 -11.91
CA LYS A 150 -0.96 1.83 -12.78
C LYS A 150 -2.17 1.18 -12.10
N LYS A 151 -1.97 0.04 -11.45
CA LYS A 151 -3.07 -0.68 -10.82
C LYS A 151 -3.62 0.08 -9.62
N VAL A 152 -2.74 0.61 -8.78
CA VAL A 152 -3.19 1.35 -7.60
C VAL A 152 -3.93 2.61 -8.03
N LEU A 153 -3.40 3.33 -9.02
CA LEU A 153 -4.09 4.52 -9.53
C LEU A 153 -5.45 4.15 -10.11
N GLY A 154 -5.55 3.00 -10.77
CA GLY A 154 -6.82 2.54 -11.30
C GLY A 154 -7.85 2.36 -10.21
N TYR A 155 -7.48 1.69 -9.12
CA TYR A 155 -8.39 1.53 -7.98
C TYR A 155 -8.74 2.88 -7.36
N TYR A 156 -7.74 3.72 -7.19
CA TYR A 156 -7.91 5.01 -6.53
C TYR A 156 -8.81 5.94 -7.36
N GLN A 157 -8.55 6.02 -8.66
CA GLN A 157 -9.32 6.89 -9.54
C GLN A 157 -10.76 6.42 -9.66
N ASN A 158 -10.97 5.11 -9.72
CA ASN A 158 -12.31 4.58 -9.78
C ASN A 158 -13.11 4.90 -8.51
N SER A 159 -12.43 4.93 -7.37
CA SER A 159 -13.12 5.23 -6.11
C SER A 159 -13.50 6.68 -6.01
N ASN A 160 -12.84 7.56 -6.78
CA ASN A 160 -13.12 8.98 -6.76
C ASN A 160 -14.06 9.42 -7.87
N ALA A 161 -14.44 8.51 -8.72
CA ALA A 161 -15.28 8.86 -9.87
C ALA A 161 -16.77 9.03 -9.52
#